data_67965476bd4db41c2e6a14175a99d7e0
#
_entry.id   67965476bd4db41c2e6a14175a99d7e0
#
_cell.length_a   1.000
_cell.length_b   1.000
_cell.length_c   1.000
_cell.angle_alpha   90.00
_cell.angle_beta   90.00
_cell.angle_gamma   90.00
#
_symmetry.space_group_name_H-M   'P 1'
#
loop_
_entity.id
_entity.type
_entity.pdbx_description
1 polymer ?
#
loop_
_entity_poly.entity_id
_entity_poly.type
_entity_poly.pdbx_seq_one_letter_code
_entity_poly.pdbx_strand_id
1 'polypeptide(L)'
;MNAVDTDFYVVSLSSRTIVYKGMFLAYQVGAYYTDLRDERFTSALALVHQRFSTNTFPSWRLAHPYRMVAHNGEINTLRGNVNWMAARQASVDSELFGNDISKLWPISYEGQSDTACFDNALEFLTQGGYSLAHAMMMLIPEAWSGNKQMSPERKAFYEYHAALMEPWDGPAAVCFTDGRQIGATLDRNGLRPARYVVTDDDYVILASEAGTLEVAEERIVKKLSLIHI
;
A
#
# COMPACT_ATOMS: atom_id res chain seq x y z
N MET A 1 32.74 7.50 2.05
CA MET A 1 31.46 7.98 1.51
C MET A 1 31.18 9.31 2.16
N ASN A 2 31.23 10.40 1.41
CA ASN A 2 30.88 11.72 1.91
C ASN A 2 29.39 11.69 2.29
N ALA A 3 29.06 12.27 3.43
CA ALA A 3 27.67 12.38 3.88
C ALA A 3 26.85 13.03 2.76
N VAL A 4 26.03 12.22 2.10
CA VAL A 4 24.99 12.72 1.24
C VAL A 4 24.07 13.53 2.13
N ASP A 5 23.68 14.70 1.66
CA ASP A 5 22.73 15.57 2.33
C ASP A 5 21.56 14.73 2.85
N THR A 6 21.37 14.74 4.17
CA THR A 6 20.37 13.87 4.83
C THR A 6 18.93 14.18 4.39
N ASP A 7 18.71 15.29 3.70
CA ASP A 7 17.42 15.74 3.22
C ASP A 7 17.10 15.25 1.79
N PHE A 8 18.07 14.68 1.08
CA PHE A 8 17.83 14.10 -0.23
C PHE A 8 17.19 12.71 -0.13
N TYR A 9 16.12 12.50 -0.86
CA TYR A 9 15.48 11.19 -1.02
C TYR A 9 14.86 11.03 -2.41
N VAL A 10 14.82 9.79 -2.90
CA VAL A 10 14.14 9.44 -4.14
C VAL A 10 12.69 9.08 -3.81
N VAL A 11 11.75 9.83 -4.34
CA VAL A 11 10.31 9.61 -4.11
C VAL A 11 9.85 8.32 -4.74
N SER A 12 10.19 8.12 -6.02
CA SER A 12 9.94 6.89 -6.77
C SER A 12 10.87 6.84 -7.98
N LEU A 13 11.13 5.63 -8.45
CA LEU A 13 11.84 5.38 -9.70
C LEU A 13 11.09 4.30 -10.46
N SER A 14 10.18 4.70 -11.33
CA SER A 14 9.27 3.80 -12.05
C SER A 14 9.01 4.31 -13.46
N SER A 15 8.87 3.38 -14.40
CA SER A 15 8.39 3.66 -15.76
C SER A 15 6.86 3.62 -15.88
N ARG A 16 6.14 3.39 -14.77
CA ARG A 16 4.69 3.15 -14.77
C ARG A 16 3.91 4.11 -13.88
N THR A 17 4.56 4.65 -12.86
CA THR A 17 3.91 5.53 -11.88
C THR A 17 4.73 6.78 -11.66
N ILE A 18 4.03 7.88 -11.36
CA ILE A 18 4.61 9.12 -10.86
C ILE A 18 4.01 9.37 -9.49
N VAL A 19 4.84 9.69 -8.50
CA VAL A 19 4.39 9.98 -7.14
C VAL A 19 4.57 11.46 -6.84
N TYR A 20 3.47 12.15 -6.59
CA TYR A 20 3.42 13.52 -6.12
C TYR A 20 3.09 13.53 -4.64
N LYS A 21 3.98 14.04 -3.81
CA LYS A 21 3.78 14.05 -2.37
C LYS A 21 4.49 15.21 -1.67
N GLY A 22 4.04 15.51 -0.46
CA GLY A 22 4.64 16.53 0.38
C GLY A 22 3.72 16.91 1.53
N MET A 23 4.15 17.87 2.32
CA MET A 23 3.34 18.44 3.39
C MET A 23 2.53 19.62 2.87
N PHE A 24 1.40 19.32 2.21
CA PHE A 24 0.52 20.29 1.57
C PHE A 24 -0.90 20.25 2.14
N LEU A 25 -1.56 21.36 2.09
CA LEU A 25 -3.02 21.36 2.06
C LEU A 25 -3.49 20.89 0.67
N ALA A 26 -4.65 20.24 0.60
CA ALA A 26 -5.12 19.59 -0.64
C ALA A 26 -5.08 20.53 -1.87
N TYR A 27 -5.51 21.78 -1.72
CA TYR A 27 -5.51 22.75 -2.80
C TYR A 27 -4.11 23.22 -3.25
N GLN A 28 -3.07 22.99 -2.44
CA GLN A 28 -1.70 23.39 -2.76
C GLN A 28 -1.00 22.39 -3.68
N VAL A 29 -1.43 21.12 -3.71
CA VAL A 29 -0.78 20.06 -4.49
C VAL A 29 -0.70 20.45 -5.97
N GLY A 30 -1.81 20.80 -6.61
CA GLY A 30 -1.83 21.22 -8.00
C GLY A 30 -1.25 22.63 -8.23
N ALA A 31 -1.04 23.44 -7.18
CA ALA A 31 -0.33 24.72 -7.32
C ALA A 31 1.19 24.52 -7.33
N TYR A 32 1.66 23.52 -6.59
CA TYR A 32 3.08 23.19 -6.49
C TYR A 32 3.54 22.30 -7.67
N TYR A 33 2.78 21.26 -7.97
CA TYR A 33 3.01 20.37 -9.10
C TYR A 33 2.18 20.83 -10.30
N THR A 34 2.72 21.74 -11.09
CA THR A 34 1.98 22.45 -12.15
C THR A 34 1.58 21.55 -13.31
N ASP A 35 2.29 20.46 -13.53
CA ASP A 35 1.96 19.44 -14.53
C ASP A 35 0.62 18.73 -14.25
N LEU A 36 0.17 18.68 -12.98
CA LEU A 36 -1.17 18.18 -12.63
C LEU A 36 -2.31 19.07 -13.14
N ARG A 37 -2.00 20.26 -13.66
CA ARG A 37 -2.96 21.18 -14.29
C ARG A 37 -2.89 21.18 -15.81
N ASP A 38 -1.95 20.46 -16.39
CA ASP A 38 -1.82 20.34 -17.84
C ASP A 38 -2.89 19.36 -18.35
N GLU A 39 -3.75 19.82 -19.26
CA GLU A 39 -4.83 19.02 -19.85
C GLU A 39 -4.33 17.76 -20.57
N ARG A 40 -3.06 17.72 -20.97
CA ARG A 40 -2.42 16.55 -21.58
C ARG A 40 -2.05 15.49 -20.56
N PHE A 41 -2.01 15.85 -19.27
CA PHE A 41 -1.70 14.92 -18.19
C PHE A 41 -2.93 14.08 -17.85
N THR A 42 -3.00 12.90 -18.45
CA THR A 42 -4.11 11.97 -18.25
C THR A 42 -3.61 10.69 -17.57
N SER A 43 -4.43 10.09 -16.73
CA SER A 43 -4.12 8.84 -16.05
C SER A 43 -5.36 7.96 -15.96
N ALA A 44 -5.19 6.65 -16.18
CA ALA A 44 -6.26 5.67 -16.01
C ALA A 44 -6.53 5.33 -14.54
N LEU A 45 -5.60 5.66 -13.63
CA LEU A 45 -5.75 5.41 -12.21
C LEU A 45 -5.09 6.51 -11.37
N ALA A 46 -5.64 6.75 -10.18
CA ALA A 46 -5.08 7.66 -9.20
C ALA A 46 -5.20 7.05 -7.80
N LEU A 47 -4.09 6.96 -7.09
CA LEU A 47 -4.03 6.59 -5.68
C LEU A 47 -3.77 7.84 -4.86
N VAL A 48 -4.72 8.23 -4.01
CA VAL A 48 -4.71 9.52 -3.32
C VAL A 48 -4.78 9.32 -1.81
N HIS A 49 -4.01 10.11 -1.06
CA HIS A 49 -4.10 10.17 0.39
C HIS A 49 -3.89 11.61 0.89
N GLN A 50 -4.75 12.06 1.76
CA GLN A 50 -4.75 13.45 2.24
C GLN A 50 -4.15 13.64 3.64
N ARG A 51 -3.91 12.57 4.40
CA ARG A 51 -3.60 12.66 5.83
C ARG A 51 -2.20 12.15 6.15
N PHE A 52 -1.56 12.75 7.14
CA PHE A 52 -0.32 12.27 7.73
C PHE A 52 -0.54 11.18 8.78
N SER A 53 0.46 10.32 8.97
CA SER A 53 0.54 9.46 10.15
C SER A 53 0.62 10.29 11.42
N THR A 54 -0.08 9.86 12.47
CA THR A 54 -0.04 10.51 13.79
C THR A 54 1.11 10.01 14.66
N ASN A 55 1.73 8.88 14.32
CA ASN A 55 2.73 8.18 15.12
C ASN A 55 4.18 8.47 14.72
N THR A 56 4.40 9.22 13.64
CA THR A 56 5.73 9.61 13.19
C THR A 56 5.83 11.12 13.09
N PHE A 57 7.05 11.64 13.32
CA PHE A 57 7.29 13.06 13.09
C PHE A 57 7.09 13.39 11.61
N PRO A 58 6.27 14.39 11.26
CA PRO A 58 5.98 14.72 9.88
C PRO A 58 7.25 15.08 9.09
N SER A 59 7.40 14.49 7.93
CA SER A 59 8.46 14.84 6.97
C SER A 59 7.97 14.58 5.55
N TRP A 60 8.56 15.27 4.59
CA TRP A 60 8.19 15.11 3.18
C TRP A 60 8.34 13.67 2.70
N ARG A 61 9.42 13.01 3.08
CA ARG A 61 9.68 11.62 2.66
C ARG A 61 8.67 10.61 3.23
N LEU A 62 8.06 10.92 4.38
CA LEU A 62 7.07 10.08 5.04
C LEU A 62 5.62 10.49 4.71
N ALA A 63 5.42 11.49 3.85
CA ALA A 63 4.10 11.82 3.34
C ALA A 63 3.56 10.69 2.43
N HIS A 64 2.25 10.46 2.49
CA HIS A 64 1.56 9.61 1.53
C HIS A 64 1.32 10.34 0.18
N PRO A 65 1.06 9.60 -0.90
CA PRO A 65 1.19 8.15 -1.03
C PRO A 65 2.65 7.71 -1.08
N TYR A 66 2.89 6.41 -0.88
CA TYR A 66 4.18 5.80 -1.15
C TYR A 66 4.26 5.32 -2.60
N ARG A 67 5.26 4.49 -2.95
CA ARG A 67 5.48 4.04 -4.33
C ARG A 67 4.35 3.15 -4.84
N MET A 68 3.84 2.30 -3.95
CA MET A 68 2.80 1.32 -4.28
C MET A 68 1.57 1.43 -3.37
N VAL A 69 1.67 2.07 -2.21
CA VAL A 69 0.67 1.99 -1.14
C VAL A 69 0.23 3.36 -0.65
N ALA A 70 -1.05 3.47 -0.36
CA ALA A 70 -1.62 4.45 0.55
C ALA A 70 -2.56 3.74 1.53
N HIS A 71 -2.45 4.02 2.83
CA HIS A 71 -3.32 3.39 3.80
C HIS A 71 -3.87 4.39 4.81
N ASN A 72 -5.08 4.11 5.28
CA ASN A 72 -5.70 4.84 6.37
C ASN A 72 -5.83 3.90 7.57
N GLY A 73 -5.16 4.23 8.65
CA GLY A 73 -5.12 3.43 9.87
C GLY A 73 -3.73 3.30 10.45
N GLU A 74 -3.49 2.22 11.17
CA GLU A 74 -2.23 1.92 11.86
C GLU A 74 -1.91 0.43 11.74
N ILE A 75 -0.68 0.09 11.38
CA ILE A 75 -0.16 -1.28 11.42
C ILE A 75 0.54 -1.45 12.78
N ASN A 76 -0.19 -2.03 13.74
CA ASN A 76 0.26 -2.14 15.13
C ASN A 76 1.38 -3.17 15.34
N THR A 77 1.57 -4.09 14.40
CA THR A 77 2.61 -5.13 14.46
C THR A 77 3.97 -4.68 13.96
N LEU A 78 4.12 -3.42 13.56
CA LEU A 78 5.30 -2.86 12.88
C LEU A 78 6.63 -3.30 13.50
N ARG A 79 6.79 -3.21 14.83
CA ARG A 79 8.03 -3.59 15.50
C ARG A 79 8.39 -5.05 15.28
N GLY A 80 7.41 -5.93 15.33
CA GLY A 80 7.58 -7.35 15.03
C GLY A 80 7.94 -7.56 13.57
N ASN A 81 7.25 -6.87 12.65
CA ASN A 81 7.49 -6.97 11.21
C ASN A 81 8.91 -6.52 10.83
N VAL A 82 9.41 -5.41 11.41
CA VAL A 82 10.80 -4.95 11.21
C VAL A 82 11.80 -6.00 11.69
N ASN A 83 11.60 -6.55 12.90
CA ASN A 83 12.49 -7.57 13.46
C ASN A 83 12.49 -8.86 12.62
N TRP A 84 11.33 -9.33 12.17
CA TRP A 84 11.22 -10.51 11.31
C TRP A 84 11.85 -10.27 9.94
N MET A 85 11.67 -9.08 9.37
CA MET A 85 12.33 -8.73 8.11
C MET A 85 13.85 -8.76 8.25
N ALA A 86 14.39 -8.23 9.34
CA ALA A 86 15.83 -8.30 9.63
C ALA A 86 16.31 -9.75 9.84
N ALA A 87 15.53 -10.58 10.54
CA ALA A 87 15.88 -11.99 10.77
C ALA A 87 15.93 -12.80 9.47
N ARG A 88 15.08 -12.48 8.48
CA ARG A 88 15.08 -13.14 7.18
C ARG A 88 16.27 -12.81 6.30
N GLN A 89 16.96 -11.72 6.55
CA GLN A 89 18.06 -11.24 5.69
C GLN A 89 19.07 -12.33 5.34
N ALA A 90 19.35 -13.24 6.27
CA ALA A 90 20.33 -14.30 6.07
C ALA A 90 19.81 -15.51 5.26
N SER A 91 18.48 -15.64 5.10
CA SER A 91 17.84 -16.81 4.50
C SER A 91 17.08 -16.50 3.22
N VAL A 92 16.87 -15.22 2.89
CA VAL A 92 16.19 -14.84 1.66
C VAL A 92 17.12 -15.01 0.47
N ASP A 93 16.63 -15.72 -0.52
CA ASP A 93 17.26 -15.88 -1.82
C ASP A 93 16.25 -15.56 -2.95
N SER A 94 16.77 -15.12 -4.10
CA SER A 94 15.95 -14.82 -5.26
C SER A 94 16.78 -14.89 -6.53
N GLU A 95 16.34 -15.70 -7.47
CA GLU A 95 16.96 -15.78 -8.79
C GLU A 95 16.91 -14.45 -9.54
N LEU A 96 15.86 -13.64 -9.32
CA LEU A 96 15.65 -12.35 -9.98
C LEU A 96 16.63 -11.29 -9.48
N PHE A 97 16.94 -11.27 -8.20
CA PHE A 97 17.90 -10.33 -7.62
C PHE A 97 19.34 -10.85 -7.66
N GLY A 98 19.53 -12.16 -7.66
CA GLY A 98 20.86 -12.77 -7.62
C GLY A 98 21.72 -12.17 -6.50
N ASN A 99 22.99 -11.88 -6.80
CA ASN A 99 23.92 -11.29 -5.84
C ASN A 99 23.56 -9.88 -5.37
N ASP A 100 22.69 -9.18 -6.08
CA ASP A 100 22.29 -7.81 -5.75
C ASP A 100 21.29 -7.75 -4.58
N ILE A 101 20.74 -8.90 -4.17
CA ILE A 101 19.84 -8.98 -3.01
C ILE A 101 20.47 -8.39 -1.74
N SER A 102 21.79 -8.56 -1.59
CA SER A 102 22.54 -8.01 -0.44
C SER A 102 22.54 -6.48 -0.37
N LYS A 103 22.33 -5.80 -1.49
CA LYS A 103 22.27 -4.33 -1.58
C LYS A 103 20.92 -3.75 -1.17
N LEU A 104 19.87 -4.57 -1.11
CA LEU A 104 18.50 -4.14 -0.81
C LEU A 104 18.25 -3.97 0.69
N TRP A 105 19.13 -4.51 1.54
CA TRP A 105 18.93 -4.46 2.98
C TRP A 105 19.46 -3.15 3.61
N PRO A 106 18.79 -2.64 4.65
CA PRO A 106 17.54 -3.16 5.25
C PRO A 106 16.31 -2.77 4.44
N ILE A 107 15.35 -3.70 4.28
CA ILE A 107 14.05 -3.45 3.64
C ILE A 107 13.15 -2.58 4.53
N SER A 108 13.01 -2.98 5.79
CA SER A 108 12.25 -2.24 6.81
C SER A 108 13.16 -1.96 8.00
N TYR A 109 13.10 -0.75 8.56
CA TYR A 109 13.98 -0.34 9.65
C TYR A 109 13.34 0.71 10.55
N GLU A 110 13.89 0.88 11.74
CA GLU A 110 13.42 1.87 12.70
C GLU A 110 13.55 3.31 12.15
N GLY A 111 12.60 4.16 12.50
CA GLY A 111 12.53 5.55 12.04
C GLY A 111 11.74 5.76 10.74
N GLN A 112 11.28 4.67 10.10
CA GLN A 112 10.24 4.74 9.08
C GLN A 112 8.85 4.69 9.71
N SER A 113 7.83 5.17 8.97
CA SER A 113 6.44 4.90 9.33
C SER A 113 6.08 3.43 9.03
N ASP A 114 5.00 2.97 9.63
CA ASP A 114 4.41 1.67 9.35
C ASP A 114 4.14 1.48 7.85
N THR A 115 3.53 2.47 7.22
CA THR A 115 3.26 2.45 5.77
C THR A 115 4.53 2.44 4.93
N ALA A 116 5.57 3.17 5.33
CA ALA A 116 6.85 3.16 4.60
C ALA A 116 7.51 1.78 4.64
N CYS A 117 7.51 1.12 5.80
CA CYS A 117 7.99 -0.24 5.95
C CYS A 117 7.16 -1.24 5.14
N PHE A 118 5.84 -1.09 5.18
CA PHE A 118 4.92 -1.93 4.42
C PHE A 118 5.10 -1.77 2.90
N ASP A 119 5.22 -0.54 2.42
CA ASP A 119 5.48 -0.24 1.00
C ASP A 119 6.78 -0.88 0.51
N ASN A 120 7.85 -0.81 1.32
CA ASN A 120 9.11 -1.47 1.02
C ASN A 120 8.97 -3.00 0.95
N ALA A 121 8.23 -3.60 1.90
CA ALA A 121 7.99 -5.04 1.92
C ALA A 121 7.17 -5.50 0.69
N LEU A 122 6.13 -4.74 0.33
CA LEU A 122 5.31 -5.02 -0.85
C LEU A 122 6.13 -4.91 -2.14
N GLU A 123 6.91 -3.85 -2.28
CA GLU A 123 7.79 -3.67 -3.44
C GLU A 123 8.83 -4.79 -3.55
N PHE A 124 9.44 -5.17 -2.44
CA PHE A 124 10.40 -6.27 -2.39
C PHE A 124 9.80 -7.58 -2.87
N LEU A 125 8.61 -7.94 -2.40
CA LEU A 125 7.91 -9.16 -2.82
C LEU A 125 7.52 -9.11 -4.29
N THR A 126 7.00 -7.99 -4.76
CA THR A 126 6.57 -7.85 -6.16
C THR A 126 7.74 -7.84 -7.13
N GLN A 127 8.84 -7.20 -6.79
CA GLN A 127 10.06 -7.25 -7.58
C GLN A 127 10.75 -8.62 -7.50
N GLY A 128 10.53 -9.34 -6.41
CA GLY A 128 10.97 -10.74 -6.22
C GLY A 128 10.12 -11.77 -6.98
N GLY A 129 9.08 -11.33 -7.73
CA GLY A 129 8.31 -12.18 -8.64
C GLY A 129 6.90 -12.54 -8.19
N TYR A 130 6.47 -12.16 -7.00
CA TYR A 130 5.06 -12.33 -6.61
C TYR A 130 4.17 -11.35 -7.36
N SER A 131 2.97 -11.79 -7.75
CA SER A 131 1.97 -10.85 -8.25
C SER A 131 1.54 -9.89 -7.15
N LEU A 132 1.09 -8.69 -7.53
CA LEU A 132 0.67 -7.66 -6.58
C LEU A 132 -0.38 -8.17 -5.58
N ALA A 133 -1.43 -8.84 -6.09
CA ALA A 133 -2.49 -9.40 -5.24
C ALA A 133 -1.96 -10.49 -4.31
N HIS A 134 -1.07 -11.38 -4.79
CA HIS A 134 -0.46 -12.44 -4.00
C HIS A 134 0.37 -11.85 -2.85
N ALA A 135 1.25 -10.90 -3.15
CA ALA A 135 2.07 -10.22 -2.14
C ALA A 135 1.21 -9.53 -1.07
N MET A 136 0.12 -8.87 -1.48
CA MET A 136 -0.83 -8.27 -0.54
C MET A 136 -1.50 -9.30 0.36
N MET A 137 -1.95 -10.43 -0.17
CA MET A 137 -2.56 -11.51 0.61
C MET A 137 -1.57 -12.17 1.58
N MET A 138 -0.28 -12.19 1.25
CA MET A 138 0.77 -12.65 2.17
C MET A 138 0.97 -11.67 3.32
N LEU A 139 1.02 -10.37 3.02
CA LEU A 139 1.29 -9.33 4.02
C LEU A 139 0.07 -9.05 4.92
N ILE A 140 -1.13 -9.04 4.33
CA ILE A 140 -2.40 -8.82 5.05
C ILE A 140 -3.30 -10.04 4.83
N PRO A 141 -3.05 -11.15 5.53
CA PRO A 141 -3.90 -12.34 5.40
C PRO A 141 -5.25 -12.11 6.06
N GLU A 142 -6.30 -12.68 5.47
CA GLU A 142 -7.60 -12.76 6.12
C GLU A 142 -7.52 -13.57 7.43
N ALA A 143 -8.52 -13.45 8.30
CA ALA A 143 -8.67 -14.27 9.49
C ALA A 143 -9.05 -15.71 9.08
N TRP A 144 -8.07 -16.53 8.78
CA TRP A 144 -8.23 -17.88 8.23
C TRP A 144 -8.24 -18.98 9.29
N SER A 145 -7.48 -18.80 10.37
CA SER A 145 -7.37 -19.80 11.44
C SER A 145 -8.72 -19.97 12.13
N GLY A 146 -9.24 -21.20 12.13
CA GLY A 146 -10.56 -21.50 12.71
C GLY A 146 -11.77 -21.05 11.87
N ASN A 147 -11.59 -20.39 10.74
CA ASN A 147 -12.69 -19.97 9.87
C ASN A 147 -13.30 -21.18 9.15
N LYS A 148 -14.52 -21.56 9.55
CA LYS A 148 -15.27 -22.70 8.98
C LYS A 148 -15.92 -22.39 7.64
N GLN A 149 -16.04 -21.11 7.28
CA GLN A 149 -16.70 -20.67 6.03
C GLN A 149 -15.70 -20.47 4.89
N MET A 150 -14.40 -20.44 5.20
CA MET A 150 -13.35 -20.30 4.20
C MET A 150 -13.15 -21.62 3.45
N SER A 151 -13.02 -21.56 2.11
CA SER A 151 -12.74 -22.74 1.30
C SER A 151 -11.40 -23.39 1.69
N PRO A 152 -11.27 -24.72 1.54
CA PRO A 152 -10.03 -25.44 1.85
C PRO A 152 -8.80 -24.88 1.12
N GLU A 153 -8.97 -24.46 -0.15
CA GLU A 153 -7.90 -23.92 -0.98
C GLU A 153 -7.39 -22.59 -0.45
N ARG A 154 -8.31 -21.66 -0.09
CA ARG A 154 -7.94 -20.38 0.52
C ARG A 154 -7.27 -20.56 1.86
N LYS A 155 -7.77 -21.49 2.66
CA LYS A 155 -7.17 -21.82 3.95
C LYS A 155 -5.76 -22.36 3.80
N ALA A 156 -5.55 -23.30 2.88
CA ALA A 156 -4.22 -23.86 2.57
C ALA A 156 -3.26 -22.77 2.07
N PHE A 157 -3.73 -21.83 1.25
CA PHE A 157 -2.95 -20.68 0.82
C PHE A 157 -2.43 -19.87 2.02
N TYR A 158 -3.30 -19.46 2.92
CA TYR A 158 -2.89 -18.65 4.08
C TYR A 158 -2.04 -19.47 5.08
N GLU A 159 -2.34 -20.74 5.28
CA GLU A 159 -1.55 -21.63 6.15
C GLU A 159 -0.12 -21.80 5.64
N TYR A 160 0.05 -22.00 4.34
CA TYR A 160 1.37 -22.07 3.70
C TYR A 160 2.15 -20.73 3.86
N HIS A 161 1.50 -19.61 3.54
CA HIS A 161 2.17 -18.32 3.58
C HIS A 161 2.44 -17.81 4.99
N ALA A 162 1.67 -18.25 5.99
CA ALA A 162 1.94 -17.94 7.39
C ALA A 162 3.28 -18.52 7.90
N ALA A 163 3.79 -19.56 7.25
CA ALA A 163 5.13 -20.09 7.53
C ALA A 163 6.26 -19.25 6.89
N LEU A 164 5.93 -18.42 5.87
CA LEU A 164 6.89 -17.62 5.13
C LEU A 164 6.90 -16.16 5.56
N MET A 165 5.76 -15.62 5.94
CA MET A 165 5.58 -14.20 6.24
C MET A 165 4.64 -14.03 7.44
N GLU A 166 5.08 -13.26 8.42
CA GLU A 166 4.21 -12.80 9.50
C GLU A 166 3.18 -11.80 8.99
N PRO A 167 1.97 -11.77 9.59
CA PRO A 167 0.97 -10.80 9.19
C PRO A 167 1.39 -9.37 9.59
N TRP A 168 1.09 -8.42 8.70
CA TRP A 168 1.10 -6.99 9.00
C TRP A 168 -0.32 -6.64 9.44
N ASP A 169 -0.53 -6.38 10.71
CA ASP A 169 -1.85 -6.30 11.32
C ASP A 169 -2.06 -5.02 12.10
N GLY A 170 -3.30 -4.55 12.07
CA GLY A 170 -3.80 -3.34 12.69
C GLY A 170 -5.02 -2.82 11.95
N PRO A 171 -5.76 -1.85 12.52
CA PRO A 171 -6.95 -1.29 11.87
C PRO A 171 -6.54 -0.45 10.65
N ALA A 172 -6.58 -1.03 9.46
CA ALA A 172 -6.12 -0.38 8.23
C ALA A 172 -7.01 -0.69 7.02
N ALA A 173 -7.31 0.33 6.23
CA ALA A 173 -7.79 0.19 4.86
C ALA A 173 -6.64 0.56 3.92
N VAL A 174 -6.23 -0.37 3.08
CA VAL A 174 -5.03 -0.26 2.26
C VAL A 174 -5.40 -0.25 0.79
N CYS A 175 -5.01 0.81 0.10
CA CYS A 175 -5.07 0.89 -1.37
C CYS A 175 -3.66 0.73 -1.93
N PHE A 176 -3.53 0.04 -3.06
CA PHE A 176 -2.24 -0.29 -3.63
C PHE A 176 -2.27 -0.37 -5.16
N THR A 177 -1.14 -0.11 -5.78
CA THR A 177 -0.97 -0.18 -7.24
C THR A 177 0.47 -0.48 -7.63
N ASP A 178 0.66 -1.12 -8.78
CA ASP A 178 1.95 -1.27 -9.46
C ASP A 178 2.01 -0.45 -10.77
N GLY A 179 1.01 0.41 -11.00
CA GLY A 179 0.84 1.19 -12.22
C GLY A 179 0.15 0.45 -13.37
N ARG A 180 -0.16 -0.85 -13.20
CA ARG A 180 -0.97 -1.65 -14.14
C ARG A 180 -2.28 -2.10 -13.50
N GLN A 181 -2.22 -2.42 -12.24
CA GLN A 181 -3.35 -2.86 -11.43
C GLN A 181 -3.54 -1.88 -10.27
N ILE A 182 -4.77 -1.67 -9.88
CA ILE A 182 -5.12 -0.99 -8.64
C ILE A 182 -5.97 -1.94 -7.82
N GLY A 183 -5.73 -1.98 -6.54
CA GLY A 183 -6.48 -2.81 -5.62
C GLY A 183 -6.66 -2.15 -4.27
N ALA A 184 -7.50 -2.78 -3.46
CA ALA A 184 -7.67 -2.40 -2.08
C ALA A 184 -7.97 -3.64 -1.23
N THR A 185 -7.53 -3.60 0.01
CA THR A 185 -7.87 -4.60 1.01
C THR A 185 -8.19 -3.95 2.33
N LEU A 186 -9.05 -4.59 3.09
CA LEU A 186 -9.24 -4.29 4.49
C LEU A 186 -8.15 -4.95 5.32
N ASP A 187 -8.01 -4.51 6.56
CA ASP A 187 -7.23 -5.25 7.55
C ASP A 187 -7.84 -6.62 7.83
N ARG A 188 -7.08 -7.48 8.51
CA ARG A 188 -7.42 -8.87 8.82
C ARG A 188 -8.83 -9.05 9.38
N ASN A 189 -9.31 -8.10 10.17
CA ASN A 189 -10.59 -8.16 10.86
C ASN A 189 -11.63 -7.19 10.29
N GLY A 190 -11.29 -6.43 9.26
CA GLY A 190 -12.16 -5.44 8.64
C GLY A 190 -12.56 -4.30 9.59
N LEU A 191 -11.63 -3.85 10.45
CA LEU A 191 -11.89 -2.82 11.45
C LEU A 191 -12.04 -1.43 10.84
N ARG A 192 -11.30 -1.15 9.76
CA ARG A 192 -11.45 0.08 8.98
C ARG A 192 -12.44 -0.14 7.86
N PRO A 193 -13.44 0.73 7.71
CA PRO A 193 -14.38 0.64 6.61
C PRO A 193 -13.74 1.04 5.28
N ALA A 194 -14.25 0.49 4.20
CA ALA A 194 -14.05 0.99 2.86
C ALA A 194 -15.35 0.93 2.08
N ARG A 195 -15.48 1.83 1.12
CA ARG A 195 -16.64 1.91 0.22
C ARG A 195 -16.16 2.02 -1.19
N TYR A 196 -16.84 1.34 -2.10
CA TYR A 196 -16.61 1.55 -3.51
C TYR A 196 -17.89 1.74 -4.30
N VAL A 197 -17.75 2.47 -5.37
CA VAL A 197 -18.80 2.76 -6.33
C VAL A 197 -18.28 2.41 -7.71
N VAL A 198 -19.13 1.80 -8.53
CA VAL A 198 -18.90 1.60 -9.96
C VAL A 198 -19.94 2.39 -10.72
N THR A 199 -19.53 3.16 -11.70
CA THR A 199 -20.40 3.99 -12.53
C THR A 199 -20.70 3.33 -13.89
N ASP A 200 -21.69 3.85 -14.58
CA ASP A 200 -22.15 3.38 -15.91
C ASP A 200 -21.12 3.62 -17.03
N ASP A 201 -20.12 4.46 -16.79
CA ASP A 201 -18.98 4.71 -17.67
C ASP A 201 -17.66 4.06 -17.18
N ASP A 202 -17.81 2.96 -16.41
CA ASP A 202 -16.72 2.09 -15.94
C ASP A 202 -15.71 2.74 -14.97
N TYR A 203 -16.05 3.86 -14.31
CA TYR A 203 -15.22 4.34 -13.22
C TYR A 203 -15.43 3.50 -11.96
N VAL A 204 -14.32 3.18 -11.28
CA VAL A 204 -14.33 2.58 -9.96
C VAL A 204 -13.73 3.59 -8.98
N ILE A 205 -14.51 3.97 -7.98
CA ILE A 205 -14.10 4.91 -6.93
C ILE A 205 -14.13 4.14 -5.62
N LEU A 206 -12.97 4.00 -4.98
CA LEU A 206 -12.85 3.38 -3.66
C LEU A 206 -12.27 4.37 -2.67
N ALA A 207 -12.89 4.48 -1.50
CA ALA A 207 -12.41 5.33 -0.42
C ALA A 207 -12.79 4.76 0.95
N SER A 208 -12.12 5.22 2.01
CA SER A 208 -12.50 4.90 3.39
C SER A 208 -13.87 5.47 3.75
N GLU A 209 -14.30 6.54 3.07
CA GLU A 209 -15.55 7.26 3.33
C GLU A 209 -16.37 7.48 2.06
N ALA A 210 -17.66 7.64 2.20
CA ALA A 210 -18.53 8.01 1.10
C ALA A 210 -18.41 9.52 0.80
N GLY A 211 -18.65 9.91 -0.46
CA GLY A 211 -18.72 11.31 -0.86
C GLY A 211 -17.36 12.00 -1.04
N THR A 212 -16.28 11.23 -1.18
CA THR A 212 -14.95 11.77 -1.52
C THR A 212 -14.90 12.36 -2.93
N LEU A 213 -15.72 11.84 -3.82
CA LEU A 213 -16.04 12.39 -5.14
C LEU A 213 -17.55 12.43 -5.30
N GLU A 214 -18.06 13.50 -5.86
CA GLU A 214 -19.48 13.62 -6.21
C GLU A 214 -19.77 12.77 -7.45
N VAL A 215 -20.66 11.82 -7.28
CA VAL A 215 -21.20 10.96 -8.36
C VAL A 215 -22.70 11.02 -8.29
N ALA A 216 -23.35 11.39 -9.40
CA ALA A 216 -24.77 11.39 -9.50
C ALA A 216 -25.33 9.97 -9.30
N GLU A 217 -26.38 9.82 -8.49
CA GLU A 217 -26.88 8.47 -8.12
C GLU A 217 -27.37 7.65 -9.31
N GLU A 218 -27.91 8.31 -10.32
CA GLU A 218 -28.36 7.68 -11.57
C GLU A 218 -27.21 7.03 -12.37
N ARG A 219 -25.97 7.46 -12.14
CA ARG A 219 -24.78 6.89 -12.78
C ARG A 219 -24.19 5.71 -12.05
N ILE A 220 -24.66 5.41 -10.85
CA ILE A 220 -24.11 4.35 -10.01
C ILE A 220 -24.74 3.01 -10.36
N VAL A 221 -23.98 2.11 -10.96
CA VAL A 221 -24.42 0.74 -11.26
C VAL A 221 -24.13 -0.24 -10.13
N LYS A 222 -23.15 0.06 -9.27
CA LYS A 222 -22.82 -0.77 -8.12
C LYS A 222 -22.27 0.08 -6.97
N LYS A 223 -22.79 -0.15 -5.78
CA LYS A 223 -22.36 0.52 -4.54
C LYS A 223 -22.21 -0.53 -3.45
N LEU A 224 -21.03 -0.63 -2.86
CA LEU A 224 -20.77 -1.55 -1.76
C LEU A 224 -20.05 -0.83 -0.61
N SER A 225 -20.44 -1.21 0.59
CA SER A 225 -19.77 -0.83 1.82
C SER A 225 -19.10 -2.09 2.38
N LEU A 226 -17.77 -2.04 2.52
CA LEU A 226 -16.99 -3.14 3.06
C LEU A 226 -16.83 -2.96 4.58
N ILE A 227 -17.93 -2.90 5.30
CA ILE A 227 -17.87 -2.75 6.77
C ILE A 227 -17.86 -4.10 7.46
N HIS A 228 -18.45 -5.11 6.88
CA HIS A 228 -18.43 -6.50 7.33
C HIS A 228 -18.70 -7.42 6.14
N ILE A 229 -17.72 -8.09 5.70
CA ILE A 229 -17.87 -9.24 4.80
C ILE A 229 -17.37 -10.47 5.54
#